data_6b62001de6551a2706ce321d9a2b9604
#
_entry.id   6b62001de6551a2706ce321d9a2b9604
#
_cell.length_a   1.000
_cell.length_b   1.000
_cell.length_c   1.000
_cell.angle_alpha   90.00
_cell.angle_beta   90.00
_cell.angle_gamma   90.00
#
_symmetry.space_group_name_H-M   'P 1'
#
loop_
_entity.id
_entity.type
_entity.pdbx_description
1 polymer ?
#
loop_
_entity_poly.entity_id
_entity_poly.type
_entity_poly.pdbx_seq_one_letter_code
_entity_poly.pdbx_strand_id
1 'polypeptide(L)'
;MLQRPAPLYPLSMPITLVECVPNFSEGRDVAKVDAIVEAMRIAGVYLLDREMDSDHNRSVITLVGDREAVQEAAIRGVGKAAELIDLTRHQGAHPRMGAADVVPFIPIDGVTLEDCVAMARHVGAEIAMRFGIPVYLYEAAATVPDRQNLENVRRGQFEGIRDEIATNPVRNPDFGEPRVHPTAGATAVGARKPLIAYNIFLNTTDVAVGKKIAKAVRFSSGGLRYVKAAGFLVRGMAQVSMNLTDFEQTPIHRVFEFVRREAARYGAVPISSEVIGLIPKLALEQTAEWFLQVENFDSSLILENRLAAVMGGKTAAGGLRAGVEPFIEQLAAPTATPGGGSAAAASGAMAAGLAGMVASMSRGKKAYLQHESQLSEAIGRLALIREELKAAIDADAESYNLVMKAYKSAKGSAEGGRLINVALKLATTVPLGVAGRAVEVAQIAAKLASVTNPNMKSDLTTAVALAGATLTGALANVEINLASIKVESPEDEAFVRQTQQRAEILKSQS
;
A
#
# COMPACT_ATOMS: atom_id res chain seq x y z
N MET A 1 -41.16 25.28 15.33
CA MET A 1 -39.97 24.40 15.24
C MET A 1 -40.02 23.71 13.91
N LEU A 2 -39.31 24.25 12.93
CA LEU A 2 -39.22 23.64 11.58
C LEU A 2 -38.08 22.61 11.66
N GLN A 3 -38.41 21.31 11.49
CA GLN A 3 -37.44 20.25 11.34
C GLN A 3 -36.64 20.47 10.06
N ARG A 4 -35.32 20.57 10.16
CA ARG A 4 -34.40 20.55 9.02
C ARG A 4 -34.49 19.18 8.34
N PRO A 5 -34.64 19.10 7.03
CA PRO A 5 -34.57 17.82 6.32
C PRO A 5 -33.17 17.23 6.48
N ALA A 6 -33.08 15.90 6.70
CA ALA A 6 -31.84 15.15 6.76
C ALA A 6 -31.06 15.32 5.42
N PRO A 7 -29.71 15.32 5.44
CA PRO A 7 -28.93 15.47 4.24
C PRO A 7 -29.12 14.25 3.31
N LEU A 8 -29.45 14.53 2.05
CA LEU A 8 -29.76 13.57 0.99
C LEU A 8 -28.52 12.96 0.30
N TYR A 9 -27.34 13.07 0.90
CA TYR A 9 -26.11 12.54 0.31
C TYR A 9 -25.58 11.38 1.16
N PRO A 10 -25.19 10.25 0.52
CA PRO A 10 -24.47 9.22 1.25
C PRO A 10 -23.17 9.82 1.76
N LEU A 11 -22.94 9.69 3.05
CA LEU A 11 -21.66 9.94 3.70
C LEU A 11 -20.59 9.22 2.88
N SER A 12 -19.52 9.94 2.49
CA SER A 12 -18.32 9.30 1.95
C SER A 12 -17.99 8.11 2.85
N MET A 13 -17.79 6.92 2.27
CA MET A 13 -17.29 5.81 3.06
C MET A 13 -16.05 6.29 3.82
N PRO A 14 -15.95 6.06 5.13
CA PRO A 14 -14.76 6.41 5.86
C PRO A 14 -13.57 5.72 5.18
N ILE A 15 -12.50 6.46 4.99
CA ILE A 15 -11.24 5.91 4.49
C ILE A 15 -10.83 4.84 5.50
N THR A 16 -10.81 3.56 5.07
CA THR A 16 -10.34 2.46 5.90
C THR A 16 -8.85 2.29 5.64
N LEU A 17 -8.03 2.42 6.67
CA LEU A 17 -6.59 2.34 6.54
C LEU A 17 -6.04 1.27 7.48
N VAL A 18 -5.36 0.29 6.90
CA VAL A 18 -4.73 -0.83 7.62
C VAL A 18 -3.25 -0.86 7.30
N GLU A 19 -2.44 -1.02 8.33
CA GLU A 19 -1.01 -1.32 8.19
C GLU A 19 -0.80 -2.85 8.19
N CYS A 20 0.11 -3.31 7.35
CA CYS A 20 0.62 -4.67 7.38
C CYS A 20 2.15 -4.65 7.40
N VAL A 21 2.75 -5.43 8.30
CA VAL A 21 4.20 -5.44 8.52
C VAL A 21 4.75 -6.87 8.35
N PRO A 22 4.69 -7.44 7.14
CA PRO A 22 5.23 -8.78 6.92
C PRO A 22 6.75 -8.80 7.10
N ASN A 23 7.23 -9.91 7.66
CA ASN A 23 8.64 -10.16 7.86
C ASN A 23 9.06 -11.39 7.07
N PHE A 24 10.14 -11.27 6.33
CA PHE A 24 10.66 -12.31 5.47
C PHE A 24 12.04 -12.79 5.92
N SER A 25 12.31 -14.08 5.77
CA SER A 25 13.59 -14.71 6.12
C SER A 25 14.63 -14.51 5.00
N GLU A 26 14.86 -13.27 4.63
CA GLU A 26 15.91 -12.83 3.70
C GLU A 26 16.31 -11.39 4.05
N GLY A 27 17.57 -11.18 4.32
CA GLY A 27 18.12 -9.88 4.67
C GLY A 27 19.45 -9.56 4.00
N ARG A 28 19.91 -10.43 3.08
CA ARG A 28 21.22 -10.33 2.41
C ARG A 28 21.10 -10.11 0.92
N ASP A 29 20.16 -10.80 0.29
CA ASP A 29 19.93 -10.72 -1.16
C ASP A 29 18.91 -9.63 -1.45
N VAL A 30 19.40 -8.45 -1.84
CA VAL A 30 18.58 -7.28 -2.17
C VAL A 30 17.60 -7.57 -3.31
N ALA A 31 18.04 -8.35 -4.32
CA ALA A 31 17.20 -8.65 -5.49
C ALA A 31 15.99 -9.52 -5.14
N LYS A 32 16.14 -10.46 -4.20
CA LYS A 32 15.01 -11.25 -3.70
C LYS A 32 14.01 -10.37 -2.95
N VAL A 33 14.51 -9.49 -2.08
CA VAL A 33 13.64 -8.57 -1.32
C VAL A 33 12.96 -7.58 -2.27
N ASP A 34 13.65 -7.07 -3.31
CA ASP A 34 13.06 -6.25 -4.36
C ASP A 34 11.91 -6.97 -5.07
N ALA A 35 12.11 -8.23 -5.44
CA ALA A 35 11.08 -9.03 -6.11
C ALA A 35 9.85 -9.28 -5.21
N ILE A 36 10.06 -9.48 -3.90
CA ILE A 36 8.97 -9.61 -2.93
C ILE A 36 8.20 -8.29 -2.83
N VAL A 37 8.89 -7.16 -2.66
CA VAL A 37 8.29 -5.83 -2.59
C VAL A 37 7.50 -5.51 -3.86
N GLU A 38 8.06 -5.83 -5.04
CA GLU A 38 7.37 -5.57 -6.31
C GLU A 38 6.09 -6.41 -6.46
N ALA A 39 6.10 -7.67 -5.99
CA ALA A 39 4.89 -8.49 -5.97
C ALA A 39 3.76 -7.91 -5.06
N MET A 40 4.14 -7.18 -4.01
CA MET A 40 3.22 -6.51 -3.09
C MET A 40 2.73 -5.16 -3.61
N ARG A 41 3.35 -4.60 -4.64
CA ARG A 41 3.02 -3.30 -5.22
C ARG A 41 1.79 -3.40 -6.10
N ILE A 42 0.64 -3.09 -5.53
CA ILE A 42 -0.67 -3.07 -6.22
C ILE A 42 -1.39 -1.74 -5.96
N ALA A 43 -2.41 -1.45 -6.76
CA ALA A 43 -3.22 -0.24 -6.57
C ALA A 43 -3.88 -0.23 -5.18
N GLY A 44 -3.87 0.91 -4.51
CA GLY A 44 -4.43 1.07 -3.16
C GLY A 44 -3.47 0.66 -2.02
N VAL A 45 -2.23 0.25 -2.32
CA VAL A 45 -1.21 -0.08 -1.32
C VAL A 45 -0.01 0.84 -1.46
N TYR A 46 0.46 1.36 -0.34
CA TYR A 46 1.62 2.22 -0.23
C TYR A 46 2.70 1.54 0.60
N LEU A 47 3.92 1.48 0.07
CA LEU A 47 5.11 1.07 0.81
C LEU A 47 5.55 2.24 1.69
N LEU A 48 5.58 2.05 3.01
CA LEU A 48 6.02 3.07 3.96
C LEU A 48 7.48 2.89 4.35
N ASP A 49 7.93 1.63 4.51
CA ASP A 49 9.27 1.34 4.97
C ASP A 49 9.76 -0.02 4.49
N ARG A 50 11.07 -0.17 4.40
CA ARG A 50 11.76 -1.39 4.05
C ARG A 50 13.08 -1.48 4.80
N GLU A 51 13.16 -2.40 5.72
CA GLU A 51 14.38 -2.69 6.47
C GLU A 51 14.96 -4.05 6.08
N MET A 52 16.28 -4.13 6.03
CA MET A 52 17.04 -5.37 5.80
C MET A 52 18.15 -5.50 6.82
N ASP A 53 18.26 -6.66 7.45
CA ASP A 53 19.29 -6.97 8.43
C ASP A 53 20.04 -8.24 8.01
N SER A 54 21.30 -8.07 7.65
CA SER A 54 22.17 -9.16 7.17
C SER A 54 22.58 -10.13 8.26
N ASP A 55 22.71 -9.69 9.52
CA ASP A 55 23.12 -10.53 10.66
C ASP A 55 21.96 -11.42 11.10
N HIS A 56 20.77 -10.85 11.17
CA HIS A 56 19.54 -11.57 11.42
C HIS A 56 19.06 -12.35 10.18
N ASN A 57 19.54 -12.00 9.01
CA ASN A 57 19.10 -12.49 7.70
C ASN A 57 17.57 -12.41 7.56
N ARG A 58 17.06 -11.20 7.72
CA ARG A 58 15.64 -10.90 7.79
C ARG A 58 15.36 -9.54 7.16
N SER A 59 14.22 -9.41 6.51
CA SER A 59 13.66 -8.12 6.09
C SER A 59 12.28 -7.89 6.70
N VAL A 60 11.97 -6.61 6.90
CA VAL A 60 10.69 -6.12 7.40
C VAL A 60 10.18 -5.11 6.38
N ILE A 61 8.99 -5.34 5.89
CA ILE A 61 8.34 -4.47 4.91
C ILE A 61 7.09 -3.88 5.57
N THR A 62 6.96 -2.57 5.57
CA THR A 62 5.78 -1.88 6.11
C THR A 62 4.92 -1.35 4.98
N LEU A 63 3.68 -1.82 4.91
CA LEU A 63 2.68 -1.43 3.93
C LEU A 63 1.48 -0.81 4.62
N VAL A 64 0.81 0.11 3.92
CA VAL A 64 -0.48 0.66 4.33
C VAL A 64 -1.40 0.76 3.12
N GLY A 65 -2.70 0.60 3.33
CA GLY A 65 -3.70 0.75 2.28
C GLY A 65 -5.10 0.39 2.76
N ASP A 66 -6.03 0.27 1.82
CA ASP A 66 -7.36 -0.22 2.12
C ASP A 66 -7.36 -1.73 2.45
N ARG A 67 -8.45 -2.19 3.06
CA ARG A 67 -8.56 -3.56 3.61
C ARG A 67 -8.28 -4.64 2.57
N GLU A 68 -8.90 -4.54 1.41
CA GLU A 68 -8.85 -5.56 0.36
C GLU A 68 -7.47 -5.55 -0.32
N ALA A 69 -6.95 -4.37 -0.62
CA ALA A 69 -5.67 -4.23 -1.28
C ALA A 69 -4.51 -4.72 -0.39
N VAL A 70 -4.50 -4.38 0.91
CA VAL A 70 -3.45 -4.82 1.84
C VAL A 70 -3.47 -6.34 2.04
N GLN A 71 -4.65 -6.97 2.06
CA GLN A 71 -4.77 -8.43 2.13
C GLN A 71 -4.14 -9.10 0.91
N GLU A 72 -4.52 -8.67 -0.29
CA GLU A 72 -3.98 -9.24 -1.54
C GLU A 72 -2.48 -8.98 -1.69
N ALA A 73 -1.99 -7.80 -1.30
CA ALA A 73 -0.56 -7.49 -1.28
C ALA A 73 0.21 -8.44 -0.35
N ALA A 74 -0.30 -8.67 0.86
CA ALA A 74 0.31 -9.61 1.81
C ALA A 74 0.36 -11.03 1.25
N ILE A 75 -0.73 -11.52 0.64
CA ILE A 75 -0.79 -12.85 0.02
C ILE A 75 0.24 -12.96 -1.10
N ARG A 76 0.35 -11.98 -2.00
CA ARG A 76 1.35 -11.96 -3.07
C ARG A 76 2.77 -11.96 -2.54
N GLY A 77 3.05 -11.17 -1.51
CA GLY A 77 4.36 -11.15 -0.85
C GLY A 77 4.75 -12.50 -0.28
N VAL A 78 3.82 -13.20 0.40
CA VAL A 78 4.04 -14.55 0.92
C VAL A 78 4.31 -15.55 -0.20
N GLY A 79 3.51 -15.51 -1.28
CA GLY A 79 3.72 -16.37 -2.44
C GLY A 79 5.09 -16.15 -3.09
N LYS A 80 5.48 -14.87 -3.29
CA LYS A 80 6.79 -14.55 -3.85
C LYS A 80 7.95 -14.96 -2.93
N ALA A 81 7.80 -14.80 -1.63
CA ALA A 81 8.79 -15.26 -0.66
C ALA A 81 8.95 -16.80 -0.71
N ALA A 82 7.85 -17.54 -0.84
CA ALA A 82 7.88 -19.01 -0.95
C ALA A 82 8.60 -19.50 -2.22
N GLU A 83 8.54 -18.73 -3.31
CA GLU A 83 9.29 -19.04 -4.56
C GLU A 83 10.79 -18.79 -4.42
N LEU A 84 11.21 -17.78 -3.65
CA LEU A 84 12.58 -17.25 -3.66
C LEU A 84 13.43 -17.66 -2.45
N ILE A 85 12.79 -18.00 -1.32
CA ILE A 85 13.48 -18.27 -0.06
C ILE A 85 13.37 -19.74 0.29
N ASP A 86 14.53 -20.38 0.47
CA ASP A 86 14.66 -21.77 0.89
C ASP A 86 15.15 -21.86 2.34
N LEU A 87 14.25 -22.17 3.27
CA LEU A 87 14.55 -22.28 4.69
C LEU A 87 15.48 -23.43 5.04
N THR A 88 15.60 -24.44 4.19
CA THR A 88 16.53 -25.57 4.40
C THR A 88 17.99 -25.13 4.30
N ARG A 89 18.25 -24.00 3.66
CA ARG A 89 19.58 -23.39 3.47
C ARG A 89 19.76 -22.08 4.24
N HIS A 90 18.69 -21.59 4.86
CA HIS A 90 18.70 -20.29 5.54
C HIS A 90 19.47 -20.34 6.85
N GLN A 91 20.36 -19.35 7.06
CA GLN A 91 21.09 -19.11 8.29
C GLN A 91 20.99 -17.64 8.69
N GLY A 92 20.60 -17.37 9.93
CA GLY A 92 20.48 -16.04 10.52
C GLY A 92 20.33 -16.12 12.02
N ALA A 93 20.65 -15.04 12.74
CA ALA A 93 20.53 -15.00 14.21
C ALA A 93 19.07 -14.88 14.68
N HIS A 94 18.14 -14.44 13.81
CA HIS A 94 16.73 -14.28 14.15
C HIS A 94 15.98 -15.62 14.09
N PRO A 95 15.15 -15.95 15.12
CA PRO A 95 14.25 -17.10 15.07
C PRO A 95 13.27 -16.98 13.89
N ARG A 96 13.12 -18.05 13.11
CA ARG A 96 12.22 -18.09 11.94
C ARG A 96 11.51 -19.43 11.84
N MET A 97 10.30 -19.39 11.31
CA MET A 97 9.50 -20.57 11.01
C MET A 97 9.05 -20.64 9.54
N GLY A 98 9.13 -19.52 8.80
CA GLY A 98 8.68 -19.38 7.43
C GLY A 98 9.53 -18.47 6.57
N ALA A 99 9.47 -18.66 5.25
CA ALA A 99 9.99 -17.73 4.26
C ALA A 99 9.34 -16.35 4.45
N ALA A 100 8.01 -16.31 4.55
CA ALA A 100 7.28 -15.25 5.22
C ALA A 100 7.01 -15.70 6.66
N ASP A 101 7.77 -15.17 7.60
CA ASP A 101 7.75 -15.63 8.97
C ASP A 101 6.51 -15.16 9.73
N VAL A 102 6.19 -13.87 9.63
CA VAL A 102 4.98 -13.28 10.23
C VAL A 102 4.31 -12.26 9.31
N VAL A 103 2.98 -12.20 9.37
CA VAL A 103 2.13 -11.27 8.62
C VAL A 103 1.10 -10.66 9.57
N PRO A 104 1.43 -9.57 10.27
CA PRO A 104 0.51 -8.87 11.17
C PRO A 104 -0.32 -7.81 10.43
N PHE A 105 -1.60 -7.70 10.79
CA PHE A 105 -2.48 -6.58 10.43
C PHE A 105 -2.68 -5.68 11.65
N ILE A 106 -2.57 -4.36 11.42
CA ILE A 106 -2.62 -3.34 12.45
C ILE A 106 -3.68 -2.29 12.05
N PRO A 107 -4.68 -2.00 12.90
CA PRO A 107 -5.68 -0.98 12.60
C PRO A 107 -5.05 0.41 12.69
N ILE A 108 -5.27 1.27 11.68
CA ILE A 108 -4.80 2.65 11.64
C ILE A 108 -5.95 3.65 11.71
N ASP A 109 -6.90 3.62 10.76
CA ASP A 109 -8.03 4.53 10.73
C ASP A 109 -9.26 3.86 10.10
N GLY A 110 -10.43 4.11 10.65
CA GLY A 110 -11.69 3.54 10.17
C GLY A 110 -11.77 1.99 10.22
N VAL A 111 -10.86 1.33 10.93
CA VAL A 111 -10.75 -0.14 11.05
C VAL A 111 -10.52 -0.50 12.51
N THR A 112 -11.20 -1.52 12.97
CA THR A 112 -11.05 -2.06 14.34
C THR A 112 -10.03 -3.20 14.38
N LEU A 113 -9.62 -3.59 15.59
CA LEU A 113 -8.77 -4.76 15.78
C LEU A 113 -9.50 -6.05 15.38
N GLU A 114 -10.82 -6.12 15.60
CA GLU A 114 -11.69 -7.23 15.19
C GLU A 114 -11.74 -7.37 13.67
N ASP A 115 -11.77 -6.25 12.94
CA ASP A 115 -11.66 -6.25 11.49
C ASP A 115 -10.32 -6.84 11.04
N CYS A 116 -9.22 -6.45 11.69
CA CYS A 116 -7.89 -7.01 11.41
C CYS A 116 -7.82 -8.51 11.73
N VAL A 117 -8.52 -8.99 12.77
CA VAL A 117 -8.67 -10.43 13.06
C VAL A 117 -9.37 -11.15 11.92
N ALA A 118 -10.46 -10.58 11.38
CA ALA A 118 -11.16 -11.15 10.23
C ALA A 118 -10.26 -11.21 8.99
N MET A 119 -9.48 -10.14 8.73
CA MET A 119 -8.49 -10.09 7.66
C MET A 119 -7.41 -11.16 7.82
N ALA A 120 -6.86 -11.32 9.04
CA ALA A 120 -5.84 -12.33 9.33
C ALA A 120 -6.35 -13.77 9.06
N ARG A 121 -7.59 -14.06 9.42
CA ARG A 121 -8.23 -15.34 9.12
C ARG A 121 -8.40 -15.58 7.63
N HIS A 122 -8.89 -14.57 6.90
CA HIS A 122 -9.06 -14.65 5.45
C HIS A 122 -7.72 -14.87 4.75
N VAL A 123 -6.71 -14.05 5.06
CA VAL A 123 -5.37 -14.16 4.47
C VAL A 123 -4.70 -15.48 4.83
N GLY A 124 -4.86 -15.96 6.07
CA GLY A 124 -4.34 -17.25 6.49
C GLY A 124 -4.94 -18.41 5.68
N ALA A 125 -6.24 -18.41 5.45
CA ALA A 125 -6.90 -19.41 4.61
C ALA A 125 -6.43 -19.36 3.15
N GLU A 126 -6.31 -18.15 2.56
CA GLU A 126 -5.83 -17.96 1.19
C GLU A 126 -4.37 -18.40 1.01
N ILE A 127 -3.48 -18.10 1.96
CA ILE A 127 -2.08 -18.56 1.94
C ILE A 127 -2.01 -20.09 1.93
N ALA A 128 -2.76 -20.73 2.81
CA ALA A 128 -2.77 -22.20 2.90
C ALA A 128 -3.32 -22.82 1.61
N MET A 129 -4.39 -22.26 1.06
CA MET A 129 -5.06 -22.74 -0.15
C MET A 129 -4.19 -22.53 -1.41
N ARG A 130 -3.62 -21.32 -1.59
CA ARG A 130 -2.89 -20.98 -2.82
C ARG A 130 -1.49 -21.57 -2.88
N PHE A 131 -0.81 -21.69 -1.72
CA PHE A 131 0.62 -22.03 -1.68
C PHE A 131 0.93 -23.32 -0.91
N GLY A 132 -0.06 -23.94 -0.26
CA GLY A 132 0.17 -25.15 0.57
C GLY A 132 1.05 -24.89 1.79
N ILE A 133 1.11 -23.65 2.28
CA ILE A 133 1.88 -23.26 3.47
C ILE A 133 0.96 -23.35 4.68
N PRO A 134 1.30 -24.15 5.72
CA PRO A 134 0.50 -24.18 6.94
C PRO A 134 0.58 -22.85 7.69
N VAL A 135 -0.57 -22.38 8.18
CA VAL A 135 -0.70 -21.07 8.81
C VAL A 135 -1.15 -21.21 10.26
N TYR A 136 -0.48 -20.46 11.13
CA TYR A 136 -0.81 -20.30 12.53
C TYR A 136 -1.34 -18.90 12.80
N LEU A 137 -2.53 -18.79 13.39
CA LEU A 137 -3.06 -17.51 13.84
C LEU A 137 -2.43 -17.12 15.20
N TYR A 138 -2.05 -15.84 15.35
CA TYR A 138 -1.38 -15.36 16.54
C TYR A 138 -1.88 -14.00 17.05
N GLU A 139 -1.48 -13.60 18.26
CA GLU A 139 -1.91 -12.37 18.97
C GLU A 139 -3.44 -12.32 19.08
N ALA A 140 -4.08 -11.22 18.66
CA ALA A 140 -5.55 -11.07 18.75
C ALA A 140 -6.31 -12.07 17.86
N ALA A 141 -5.69 -12.59 16.79
CA ALA A 141 -6.30 -13.58 15.91
C ALA A 141 -6.18 -15.03 16.43
N ALA A 142 -5.39 -15.27 17.49
CA ALA A 142 -5.10 -16.60 18.03
C ALA A 142 -6.39 -17.37 18.36
N THR A 143 -6.46 -18.63 17.92
CA THR A 143 -7.58 -19.55 18.20
C THR A 143 -7.41 -20.29 19.53
N VAL A 144 -6.18 -20.37 20.03
CA VAL A 144 -5.84 -20.97 21.33
C VAL A 144 -4.96 -20.04 22.15
N PRO A 145 -5.11 -20.02 23.51
CA PRO A 145 -4.39 -19.05 24.35
C PRO A 145 -2.86 -19.07 24.21
N ASP A 146 -2.26 -20.23 23.98
CA ASP A 146 -0.79 -20.35 23.86
C ASP A 146 -0.26 -19.60 22.63
N ARG A 147 -1.05 -19.43 21.58
CA ARG A 147 -0.70 -18.73 20.35
C ARG A 147 -0.86 -17.20 20.42
N GLN A 148 -1.37 -16.67 21.51
CA GLN A 148 -1.33 -15.23 21.77
C GLN A 148 0.09 -14.71 21.84
N ASN A 149 1.06 -15.56 22.17
CA ASN A 149 2.47 -15.22 22.14
C ASN A 149 3.17 -15.83 20.92
N LEU A 150 3.62 -14.98 20.00
CA LEU A 150 4.37 -15.40 18.83
C LEU A 150 5.58 -16.29 19.14
N GLU A 151 6.24 -16.07 20.28
CA GLU A 151 7.36 -16.88 20.76
C GLU A 151 6.98 -18.37 20.93
N ASN A 152 5.76 -18.65 21.38
CA ASN A 152 5.26 -20.01 21.53
C ASN A 152 4.95 -20.65 20.18
N VAL A 153 4.40 -19.88 19.25
CA VAL A 153 4.16 -20.32 17.85
C VAL A 153 5.49 -20.72 17.20
N ARG A 154 6.53 -19.89 17.37
CA ARG A 154 7.88 -20.11 16.80
C ARG A 154 8.73 -21.14 17.56
N ARG A 155 8.25 -21.69 18.65
CA ARG A 155 9.06 -22.61 19.47
C ARG A 155 9.61 -23.77 18.64
N GLY A 156 10.92 -24.01 18.72
CA GLY A 156 11.63 -24.98 17.88
C GLY A 156 11.97 -24.49 16.49
N GLN A 157 11.50 -23.30 16.09
CA GLN A 157 11.72 -22.69 14.77
C GLN A 157 11.23 -23.60 13.63
N PHE A 158 11.73 -23.38 12.41
CA PHE A 158 11.38 -24.21 11.26
C PHE A 158 11.65 -25.71 11.50
N GLU A 159 12.81 -26.03 12.06
CA GLU A 159 13.23 -27.39 12.30
C GLU A 159 12.32 -28.13 13.28
N GLY A 160 12.04 -27.50 14.44
CA GLY A 160 11.17 -28.10 15.43
C GLY A 160 9.71 -28.24 14.97
N ILE A 161 9.20 -27.24 14.22
CA ILE A 161 7.86 -27.34 13.67
C ILE A 161 7.80 -28.46 12.62
N ARG A 162 8.78 -28.56 11.71
CA ARG A 162 8.87 -29.61 10.68
C ARG A 162 8.83 -30.99 11.31
N ASP A 163 9.57 -31.18 12.39
CA ASP A 163 9.73 -32.49 13.04
C ASP A 163 8.51 -32.88 13.89
N GLU A 164 7.77 -31.89 14.41
CA GLU A 164 6.64 -32.13 15.33
C GLU A 164 5.25 -32.03 14.66
N ILE A 165 5.07 -31.27 13.58
CA ILE A 165 3.76 -30.87 13.04
C ILE A 165 2.86 -32.05 12.70
N ALA A 166 3.41 -33.17 12.21
CA ALA A 166 2.65 -34.33 11.80
C ALA A 166 2.23 -35.24 12.96
N THR A 167 2.88 -35.14 14.13
CA THR A 167 2.72 -36.08 15.25
C THR A 167 2.24 -35.42 16.55
N ASN A 168 2.40 -34.11 16.67
CA ASN A 168 2.03 -33.35 17.88
C ASN A 168 0.78 -32.51 17.63
N PRO A 169 -0.41 -32.86 18.17
CA PRO A 169 -1.65 -32.12 17.95
C PRO A 169 -1.59 -30.65 18.38
N VAL A 170 -0.70 -30.27 19.30
CA VAL A 170 -0.49 -28.86 19.71
C VAL A 170 0.07 -28.04 18.54
N ARG A 171 0.75 -28.71 17.60
CA ARG A 171 1.32 -28.10 16.38
C ARG A 171 0.37 -28.09 15.19
N ASN A 172 -0.86 -28.56 15.31
CA ASN A 172 -1.82 -28.48 14.21
C ASN A 172 -2.00 -27.01 13.78
N PRO A 173 -1.85 -26.68 12.49
CA PRO A 173 -2.06 -25.32 12.00
C PRO A 173 -3.55 -24.94 12.07
N ASP A 174 -3.85 -23.64 12.04
CA ASP A 174 -5.23 -23.15 11.92
C ASP A 174 -5.76 -23.32 10.49
N PHE A 175 -4.85 -23.24 9.49
CA PHE A 175 -5.16 -23.47 8.08
C PHE A 175 -4.05 -24.30 7.43
N GLY A 176 -4.45 -25.14 6.48
CA GLY A 176 -3.54 -26.02 5.74
C GLY A 176 -3.35 -27.39 6.40
N GLU A 177 -2.61 -28.25 5.72
CA GLU A 177 -2.27 -29.59 6.19
C GLU A 177 -1.25 -29.54 7.35
N PRO A 178 -1.25 -30.54 8.27
CA PRO A 178 -0.24 -30.64 9.34
C PRO A 178 1.12 -31.09 8.78
N ARG A 179 1.64 -30.37 7.81
CA ARG A 179 2.92 -30.60 7.13
C ARG A 179 3.48 -29.25 6.67
N VAL A 180 4.73 -28.96 7.04
CA VAL A 180 5.39 -27.75 6.58
C VAL A 180 5.60 -27.75 5.08
N HIS A 181 5.56 -26.58 4.46
CA HIS A 181 5.98 -26.44 3.07
C HIS A 181 7.48 -26.77 2.94
N PRO A 182 7.93 -27.56 1.92
CA PRO A 182 9.29 -28.09 1.85
C PRO A 182 10.41 -27.05 1.99
N THR A 183 10.24 -25.89 1.38
CA THR A 183 11.23 -24.80 1.37
C THR A 183 10.74 -23.55 2.13
N ALA A 184 9.44 -23.24 2.07
CA ALA A 184 8.89 -22.02 2.68
C ALA A 184 8.48 -22.19 4.16
N GLY A 185 8.44 -23.42 4.70
CA GLY A 185 8.11 -23.67 6.10
C GLY A 185 6.64 -23.44 6.44
N ALA A 186 6.38 -22.63 7.47
CA ALA A 186 5.05 -22.26 7.94
C ALA A 186 4.99 -20.75 8.19
N THR A 187 3.80 -20.16 8.17
CA THR A 187 3.63 -18.70 8.36
C THR A 187 2.74 -18.41 9.56
N ALA A 188 3.10 -17.41 10.37
CA ALA A 188 2.23 -16.86 11.39
C ALA A 188 1.49 -15.62 10.84
N VAL A 189 0.16 -15.65 10.88
CA VAL A 189 -0.69 -14.52 10.46
C VAL A 189 -1.48 -14.03 11.66
N GLY A 190 -1.55 -12.72 11.88
CA GLY A 190 -2.21 -12.21 13.07
C GLY A 190 -2.71 -10.78 12.98
N ALA A 191 -3.34 -10.35 14.06
CA ALA A 191 -3.77 -8.97 14.26
C ALA A 191 -3.25 -8.45 15.59
N ARG A 192 -2.76 -7.23 15.64
CA ARG A 192 -2.20 -6.61 16.85
C ARG A 192 -2.30 -5.09 16.82
N LYS A 193 -2.13 -4.47 17.97
CA LYS A 193 -1.89 -3.03 18.07
C LYS A 193 -0.52 -2.66 17.47
N PRO A 194 -0.26 -1.37 17.19
CA PRO A 194 1.08 -0.90 16.82
C PRO A 194 2.11 -1.37 17.84
N LEU A 195 3.19 -2.00 17.38
CA LEU A 195 4.28 -2.47 18.20
C LEU A 195 5.47 -1.54 18.01
N ILE A 196 6.08 -1.09 19.10
CA ILE A 196 7.29 -0.27 19.06
C ILE A 196 8.47 -1.16 19.46
N ALA A 197 9.39 -1.39 18.50
CA ALA A 197 10.67 -2.00 18.78
C ALA A 197 11.64 -0.93 19.27
N TYR A 198 12.05 -1.02 20.52
CA TYR A 198 12.83 -0.01 21.22
C TYR A 198 14.04 -0.63 21.93
N ASN A 199 15.22 -0.19 21.55
CA ASN A 199 16.47 -0.70 22.10
C ASN A 199 17.19 0.40 22.88
N ILE A 200 17.82 0.02 24.01
CA ILE A 200 18.63 0.92 24.85
C ILE A 200 20.03 0.34 24.95
N PHE A 201 21.04 1.12 24.61
CA PHE A 201 22.45 0.78 24.76
C PHE A 201 23.00 1.28 26.10
N LEU A 202 23.79 0.44 26.76
CA LEU A 202 24.39 0.70 28.04
C LEU A 202 25.90 0.94 27.87
N ASN A 203 26.50 1.74 28.77
CA ASN A 203 27.95 2.00 28.83
C ASN A 203 28.76 0.81 29.33
N THR A 204 28.35 -0.41 29.07
CA THR A 204 29.04 -1.64 29.50
C THR A 204 29.08 -2.67 28.38
N THR A 205 30.15 -3.48 28.36
CA THR A 205 30.30 -4.64 27.45
C THR A 205 29.73 -5.93 28.09
N ASP A 206 29.38 -5.90 29.38
CA ASP A 206 28.84 -7.06 30.09
C ASP A 206 27.37 -7.31 29.70
N VAL A 207 27.16 -8.24 28.77
CA VAL A 207 25.82 -8.65 28.33
C VAL A 207 24.97 -9.24 29.47
N ALA A 208 25.58 -9.74 30.57
CA ALA A 208 24.85 -10.26 31.72
C ALA A 208 24.07 -9.14 32.43
N VAL A 209 24.59 -7.91 32.45
CA VAL A 209 23.88 -6.72 32.92
C VAL A 209 22.65 -6.46 32.07
N GLY A 210 22.80 -6.41 30.73
CA GLY A 210 21.66 -6.25 29.83
C GLY A 210 20.57 -7.31 30.00
N LYS A 211 20.98 -8.59 30.16
CA LYS A 211 20.06 -9.72 30.44
C LYS A 211 19.31 -9.57 31.74
N LYS A 212 19.99 -9.14 32.81
CA LYS A 212 19.36 -8.92 34.14
C LYS A 212 18.33 -7.78 34.08
N ILE A 213 18.66 -6.67 33.40
CA ILE A 213 17.76 -5.54 33.23
C ILE A 213 16.56 -5.98 32.37
N ALA A 214 16.77 -6.65 31.23
CA ALA A 214 15.71 -7.18 30.40
C ALA A 214 14.75 -8.10 31.18
N LYS A 215 15.30 -8.95 32.07
CA LYS A 215 14.50 -9.79 32.97
C LYS A 215 13.68 -8.97 33.97
N ALA A 216 14.19 -7.86 34.48
CA ALA A 216 13.47 -6.99 35.42
C ALA A 216 12.35 -6.20 34.69
N VAL A 217 12.56 -5.81 33.44
CA VAL A 217 11.64 -4.94 32.67
C VAL A 217 10.48 -5.73 32.06
N ARG A 218 10.73 -6.95 31.54
CA ARG A 218 9.70 -7.70 30.78
C ARG A 218 8.60 -8.26 31.67
N PHE A 219 7.37 -8.26 31.13
CA PHE A 219 6.18 -8.73 31.84
C PHE A 219 6.28 -10.21 32.29
N SER A 220 6.80 -11.10 31.46
CA SER A 220 6.90 -12.54 31.75
C SER A 220 7.72 -12.89 32.96
N SER A 221 8.50 -11.97 33.53
CA SER A 221 9.27 -12.14 34.78
C SER A 221 8.85 -11.15 35.88
N GLY A 222 7.64 -10.58 35.81
CA GLY A 222 7.09 -9.69 36.83
C GLY A 222 7.36 -8.20 36.60
N GLY A 223 7.86 -7.82 35.41
CA GLY A 223 8.10 -6.43 35.03
C GLY A 223 6.87 -5.72 34.46
N LEU A 224 7.11 -4.77 33.58
CA LEU A 224 6.07 -3.91 33.00
C LEU A 224 5.16 -4.70 32.05
N ARG A 225 3.85 -4.53 32.24
CA ARG A 225 2.84 -5.09 31.32
C ARG A 225 3.07 -4.53 29.91
N TYR A 226 2.81 -5.33 28.89
CA TYR A 226 3.01 -4.99 27.47
C TYR A 226 4.46 -4.73 27.05
N VAL A 227 5.44 -5.18 27.85
CA VAL A 227 6.86 -5.13 27.49
C VAL A 227 7.43 -6.53 27.39
N LYS A 228 7.98 -6.87 26.20
CA LYS A 228 8.87 -8.00 25.98
C LYS A 228 10.30 -7.46 25.95
N ALA A 229 11.27 -8.16 26.57
CA ALA A 229 12.65 -7.70 26.59
C ALA A 229 13.64 -8.85 26.60
N ALA A 230 14.79 -8.63 25.93
CA ALA A 230 15.95 -9.51 25.91
C ALA A 230 17.25 -8.68 25.97
N GLY A 231 18.33 -9.27 26.45
CA GLY A 231 19.65 -8.62 26.50
C GLY A 231 20.59 -9.20 25.47
N PHE A 232 21.25 -8.34 24.70
CA PHE A 232 22.19 -8.71 23.64
C PHE A 232 23.51 -7.94 23.77
N LEU A 233 24.56 -8.41 23.09
CA LEU A 233 25.77 -7.66 22.84
C LEU A 233 25.73 -7.17 21.38
N VAL A 234 25.63 -5.87 21.18
CA VAL A 234 25.53 -5.25 19.86
C VAL A 234 26.55 -4.12 19.79
N ARG A 235 27.34 -4.06 18.73
CA ARG A 235 28.41 -3.04 18.54
C ARG A 235 29.36 -2.94 19.75
N GLY A 236 29.64 -4.08 20.42
CA GLY A 236 30.48 -4.13 21.62
C GLY A 236 29.85 -3.55 22.88
N MET A 237 28.56 -3.25 22.89
CA MET A 237 27.82 -2.71 24.04
C MET A 237 26.70 -3.64 24.45
N ALA A 238 26.40 -3.70 25.73
CA ALA A 238 25.21 -4.37 26.23
C ALA A 238 23.97 -3.58 25.80
N GLN A 239 23.03 -4.26 25.16
CA GLN A 239 21.76 -3.69 24.68
C GLN A 239 20.60 -4.37 25.41
N VAL A 240 19.64 -3.57 25.85
CA VAL A 240 18.32 -4.02 26.27
C VAL A 240 17.38 -3.81 25.10
N SER A 241 17.06 -4.88 24.40
CA SER A 241 16.13 -4.85 23.26
C SER A 241 14.71 -5.16 23.75
N MET A 242 13.76 -4.34 23.35
CA MET A 242 12.39 -4.38 23.86
C MET A 242 11.36 -4.23 22.74
N ASN A 243 10.23 -4.91 22.91
CA ASN A 243 9.03 -4.69 22.12
C ASN A 243 7.91 -4.20 23.06
N LEU A 244 7.44 -2.99 22.84
CA LEU A 244 6.26 -2.44 23.49
C LEU A 244 5.03 -2.82 22.66
N THR A 245 4.22 -3.74 23.16
CA THR A 245 3.07 -4.30 22.45
C THR A 245 1.78 -3.47 22.65
N ASP A 246 1.78 -2.55 23.60
CA ASP A 246 0.74 -1.56 23.83
C ASP A 246 1.37 -0.33 24.49
N PHE A 247 1.85 0.62 23.70
CA PHE A 247 2.54 1.81 24.17
C PHE A 247 1.61 2.82 24.87
N GLU A 248 0.31 2.74 24.62
CA GLU A 248 -0.68 3.61 25.30
C GLU A 248 -0.81 3.23 26.78
N GLN A 249 -0.74 1.94 27.08
CA GLN A 249 -0.78 1.44 28.47
C GLN A 249 0.60 1.47 29.13
N THR A 250 1.67 1.25 28.36
CA THR A 250 3.04 1.29 28.85
C THR A 250 3.90 2.15 27.94
N PRO A 251 3.91 3.50 28.15
CA PRO A 251 4.61 4.45 27.29
C PRO A 251 6.15 4.29 27.32
N ILE A 252 6.81 4.74 26.24
CA ILE A 252 8.27 4.63 26.06
C ILE A 252 9.02 5.31 27.21
N HIS A 253 8.64 6.51 27.61
CA HIS A 253 9.30 7.23 28.71
C HIS A 253 9.30 6.42 30.02
N ARG A 254 8.22 5.72 30.33
CA ARG A 254 8.10 4.87 31.53
C ARG A 254 9.06 3.69 31.46
N VAL A 255 9.18 3.07 30.29
CA VAL A 255 10.11 1.95 30.04
C VAL A 255 11.55 2.43 30.12
N PHE A 256 11.87 3.58 29.50
CA PHE A 256 13.20 4.19 29.58
C PHE A 256 13.63 4.47 31.01
N GLU A 257 12.76 5.13 31.80
CA GLU A 257 13.03 5.42 33.22
C GLU A 257 13.25 4.14 34.05
N PHE A 258 12.47 3.10 33.76
CA PHE A 258 12.64 1.82 34.45
C PHE A 258 14.01 1.20 34.12
N VAL A 259 14.38 1.14 32.84
CA VAL A 259 15.69 0.65 32.40
C VAL A 259 16.82 1.47 33.02
N ARG A 260 16.70 2.80 33.04
CA ARG A 260 17.69 3.71 33.65
C ARG A 260 17.92 3.42 35.11
N ARG A 261 16.84 3.22 35.88
CA ARG A 261 16.93 2.90 37.33
C ARG A 261 17.51 1.51 37.57
N GLU A 262 17.12 0.53 36.79
CA GLU A 262 17.69 -0.83 36.91
C GLU A 262 19.16 -0.86 36.50
N ALA A 263 19.56 -0.13 35.44
CA ALA A 263 20.96 -0.04 35.03
C ALA A 263 21.86 0.55 36.14
N ALA A 264 21.39 1.58 36.83
CA ALA A 264 22.12 2.22 37.94
C ALA A 264 22.46 1.23 39.07
N ARG A 265 21.67 0.21 39.30
CA ARG A 265 21.96 -0.86 40.32
C ARG A 265 23.21 -1.68 40.00
N TYR A 266 23.60 -1.68 38.73
CA TYR A 266 24.79 -2.39 38.22
C TYR A 266 25.93 -1.43 37.84
N GLY A 267 25.81 -0.12 38.22
CA GLY A 267 26.80 0.89 37.84
C GLY A 267 26.81 1.23 36.36
N ALA A 268 25.75 0.85 35.61
CA ALA A 268 25.58 1.14 34.19
C ALA A 268 24.61 2.29 33.98
N VAL A 269 24.76 2.96 32.85
CA VAL A 269 23.88 4.03 32.42
C VAL A 269 23.50 3.86 30.94
N PRO A 270 22.27 4.22 30.52
CA PRO A 270 21.92 4.36 29.12
C PRO A 270 22.77 5.45 28.45
N ILE A 271 23.35 5.15 27.30
CA ILE A 271 24.16 6.11 26.51
C ILE A 271 23.48 6.52 25.20
N SER A 272 22.65 5.64 24.68
CA SER A 272 21.83 5.91 23.48
C SER A 272 20.66 4.95 23.44
N SER A 273 19.70 5.27 22.60
CA SER A 273 18.60 4.37 22.27
C SER A 273 18.27 4.47 20.78
N GLU A 274 17.59 3.44 20.26
CA GLU A 274 17.13 3.41 18.89
C GLU A 274 15.70 2.84 18.81
N VAL A 275 14.93 3.34 17.85
CA VAL A 275 13.66 2.77 17.45
C VAL A 275 13.89 2.05 16.14
N ILE A 276 13.40 0.83 16.02
CA ILE A 276 13.46 0.04 14.79
C ILE A 276 12.10 0.08 14.10
N GLY A 277 12.10 0.47 12.82
CA GLY A 277 10.87 0.67 12.06
C GLY A 277 10.13 1.96 12.41
N LEU A 278 8.87 2.01 12.01
CA LEU A 278 8.02 3.17 12.22
C LEU A 278 7.44 3.21 13.65
N ILE A 279 7.27 4.41 14.16
CA ILE A 279 6.74 4.68 15.49
C ILE A 279 5.50 5.57 15.39
N PRO A 280 4.41 5.26 16.12
CA PRO A 280 3.26 6.17 16.20
C PRO A 280 3.65 7.53 16.77
N LYS A 281 3.23 8.60 16.11
CA LYS A 281 3.47 9.98 16.52
C LYS A 281 3.09 10.24 17.99
N LEU A 282 1.94 9.70 18.42
CA LEU A 282 1.44 9.83 19.79
C LEU A 282 2.46 9.32 20.82
N ALA A 283 3.22 8.27 20.52
CA ALA A 283 4.22 7.74 21.46
C ALA A 283 5.37 8.73 21.72
N LEU A 284 5.77 9.49 20.68
CA LEU A 284 6.78 10.56 20.81
C LEU A 284 6.21 11.79 21.50
N GLU A 285 4.98 12.18 21.18
CA GLU A 285 4.30 13.30 21.82
C GLU A 285 4.17 13.08 23.34
N GLN A 286 3.67 11.93 23.75
CA GLN A 286 3.58 11.56 25.18
C GLN A 286 4.95 11.54 25.87
N THR A 287 5.99 11.14 25.15
CA THR A 287 7.35 11.12 25.68
C THR A 287 7.90 12.54 25.86
N ALA A 288 7.66 13.43 24.89
CA ALA A 288 8.04 14.84 24.99
C ALA A 288 7.29 15.54 26.11
N GLU A 289 5.97 15.37 26.20
CA GLU A 289 5.13 15.90 27.29
C GLU A 289 5.68 15.51 28.66
N TRP A 290 5.99 14.22 28.85
CA TRP A 290 6.50 13.71 30.12
C TRP A 290 7.85 14.33 30.50
N PHE A 291 8.83 14.33 29.59
CA PHE A 291 10.17 14.80 29.92
C PHE A 291 10.27 16.33 30.00
N LEU A 292 9.48 17.04 29.21
CA LEU A 292 9.43 18.51 29.24
C LEU A 292 8.51 19.05 30.32
N GLN A 293 7.68 18.21 30.95
CA GLN A 293 6.70 18.60 31.96
C GLN A 293 5.75 19.74 31.49
N VAL A 294 5.29 19.61 30.24
CA VAL A 294 4.41 20.62 29.65
C VAL A 294 3.03 20.52 30.26
N GLU A 295 2.56 21.61 30.88
CA GLU A 295 1.19 21.68 31.42
C GLU A 295 0.17 21.83 30.29
N ASN A 296 -0.96 21.13 30.39
CA ASN A 296 -2.08 21.20 29.45
C ASN A 296 -1.67 20.99 27.98
N PHE A 297 -0.75 20.06 27.75
CA PHE A 297 -0.35 19.71 26.38
C PHE A 297 -1.54 19.13 25.61
N ASP A 298 -1.72 19.61 24.38
CA ASP A 298 -2.67 19.09 23.42
C ASP A 298 -1.97 18.99 22.07
N SER A 299 -2.19 17.90 21.34
CA SER A 299 -1.57 17.66 20.03
C SER A 299 -1.83 18.80 19.01
N SER A 300 -2.89 19.60 19.20
CA SER A 300 -3.17 20.75 18.35
C SER A 300 -2.21 21.92 18.55
N LEU A 301 -1.38 21.90 19.61
CA LEU A 301 -0.30 22.87 19.83
C LEU A 301 0.91 22.61 18.92
N ILE A 302 0.99 21.42 18.32
CA ILE A 302 2.01 21.09 17.35
C ILE A 302 1.67 21.78 16.03
N LEU A 303 2.63 22.56 15.51
CA LEU A 303 2.45 23.36 14.29
C LEU A 303 1.98 22.53 13.10
N GLU A 304 2.61 21.38 12.85
CA GLU A 304 2.29 20.48 11.75
C GLU A 304 0.88 19.91 11.88
N ASN A 305 0.42 19.57 13.08
CA ASN A 305 -0.94 19.13 13.34
C ASN A 305 -1.95 20.22 13.03
N ARG A 306 -1.66 21.46 13.44
CA ARG A 306 -2.50 22.62 13.15
C ARG A 306 -2.54 22.90 11.64
N LEU A 307 -1.40 22.83 10.96
CA LEU A 307 -1.33 22.99 9.50
C LEU A 307 -2.12 21.89 8.81
N ALA A 308 -1.94 20.61 9.20
CA ALA A 308 -2.69 19.50 8.64
C ALA A 308 -4.21 19.66 8.87
N ALA A 309 -4.64 20.12 10.04
CA ALA A 309 -6.05 20.40 10.33
C ALA A 309 -6.62 21.52 9.44
N VAL A 310 -5.84 22.58 9.19
CA VAL A 310 -6.26 23.68 8.30
C VAL A 310 -6.21 23.28 6.85
N MET A 311 -5.18 22.57 6.42
CA MET A 311 -5.01 22.11 5.04
C MET A 311 -5.88 20.89 4.73
N GLY A 312 -5.97 19.92 5.64
CA GLY A 312 -6.85 18.75 5.54
C GLY A 312 -8.33 19.12 5.68
N GLY A 313 -8.66 20.13 6.49
CA GLY A 313 -10.00 20.70 6.55
C GLY A 313 -10.43 21.36 5.25
N LYS A 314 -9.50 21.85 4.43
CA LYS A 314 -9.79 22.29 3.05
C LYS A 314 -10.05 21.11 2.11
N THR A 315 -9.48 19.94 2.34
CA THR A 315 -9.75 18.72 1.54
C THR A 315 -11.00 17.96 2.01
N ALA A 316 -11.33 17.99 3.31
CA ALA A 316 -12.54 17.33 3.87
C ALA A 316 -13.75 18.26 3.99
N ALA A 317 -13.55 19.59 4.15
CA ALA A 317 -14.63 20.60 4.25
C ALA A 317 -14.88 21.39 2.94
N GLY A 318 -14.00 21.27 1.96
CA GLY A 318 -14.23 21.80 0.61
C GLY A 318 -15.08 20.82 -0.16
N GLY A 319 -16.35 21.16 -0.46
CA GLY A 319 -17.24 20.32 -1.27
C GLY A 319 -16.57 19.77 -2.54
N LEU A 320 -17.28 19.08 -3.42
CA LEU A 320 -16.75 18.43 -4.65
C LEU A 320 -15.80 19.31 -5.47
N ARG A 321 -15.97 20.64 -5.41
CA ARG A 321 -15.09 21.63 -6.04
C ARG A 321 -13.64 21.50 -5.59
N ALA A 322 -13.39 21.33 -4.30
CA ALA A 322 -12.02 21.30 -3.76
C ALA A 322 -11.20 20.09 -4.27
N GLY A 323 -11.85 18.98 -4.62
CA GLY A 323 -11.19 17.83 -5.24
C GLY A 323 -10.74 18.06 -6.69
N VAL A 324 -11.34 19.02 -7.39
CA VAL A 324 -11.10 19.28 -8.82
C VAL A 324 -10.32 20.58 -9.04
N GLU A 325 -10.50 21.57 -8.16
CA GLU A 325 -9.93 22.92 -8.26
C GLU A 325 -8.42 22.93 -8.49
N PRO A 326 -7.58 22.14 -7.77
CA PRO A 326 -6.13 22.16 -8.00
C PRO A 326 -5.74 21.77 -9.44
N PHE A 327 -6.45 20.82 -10.04
CA PHE A 327 -6.20 20.41 -11.41
C PHE A 327 -6.67 21.48 -12.42
N ILE A 328 -7.81 22.12 -12.17
CA ILE A 328 -8.32 23.22 -13.03
C ILE A 328 -7.35 24.40 -12.99
N GLU A 329 -6.85 24.78 -11.81
CA GLU A 329 -5.88 25.87 -11.67
C GLU A 329 -4.53 25.55 -12.35
N GLN A 330 -4.08 24.29 -12.29
CA GLN A 330 -2.90 23.88 -13.04
C GLN A 330 -3.10 23.96 -14.56
N LEU A 331 -4.27 23.58 -15.07
CA LEU A 331 -4.61 23.74 -16.50
C LEU A 331 -4.72 25.20 -16.92
N ALA A 332 -5.13 26.09 -16.02
CA ALA A 332 -5.24 27.53 -16.28
C ALA A 332 -3.89 28.27 -16.18
N ALA A 333 -2.87 27.63 -15.58
CA ALA A 333 -1.56 28.24 -15.41
C ALA A 333 -0.84 28.41 -16.76
N PRO A 334 0.01 29.44 -16.95
CA PRO A 334 0.77 29.66 -18.18
C PRO A 334 1.98 28.71 -18.27
N THR A 335 1.73 27.41 -18.09
CA THR A 335 2.72 26.33 -18.18
C THR A 335 2.38 25.39 -19.32
N ALA A 336 3.38 24.69 -19.86
CA ALA A 336 3.17 23.77 -20.97
C ALA A 336 2.49 22.47 -20.54
N THR A 337 2.56 22.12 -19.26
CA THR A 337 1.94 20.93 -18.68
C THR A 337 1.37 21.26 -17.28
N PRO A 338 0.20 20.66 -16.90
CA PRO A 338 -0.67 19.82 -17.73
C PRO A 338 -1.32 20.61 -18.86
N GLY A 339 -1.67 19.93 -19.97
CA GLY A 339 -2.28 20.54 -21.16
C GLY A 339 -3.55 19.83 -21.63
N GLY A 340 -3.85 20.00 -22.90
CA GLY A 340 -5.05 19.46 -23.53
C GLY A 340 -5.15 17.93 -23.48
N GLY A 341 -4.03 17.22 -23.55
CA GLY A 341 -4.00 15.76 -23.45
C GLY A 341 -4.34 15.26 -22.04
N SER A 342 -3.77 15.88 -20.99
CA SER A 342 -4.12 15.61 -19.61
C SER A 342 -5.60 15.92 -19.32
N ALA A 343 -6.14 17.04 -19.86
CA ALA A 343 -7.54 17.40 -19.73
C ALA A 343 -8.47 16.39 -20.43
N ALA A 344 -8.08 15.92 -21.63
CA ALA A 344 -8.83 14.87 -22.34
C ALA A 344 -8.85 13.56 -21.55
N ALA A 345 -7.72 13.12 -21.00
CA ALA A 345 -7.65 11.91 -20.17
C ALA A 345 -8.54 12.03 -18.92
N ALA A 346 -8.51 13.17 -18.22
CA ALA A 346 -9.37 13.44 -17.07
C ALA A 346 -10.86 13.41 -17.43
N SER A 347 -11.25 14.00 -18.55
CA SER A 347 -12.62 13.97 -19.08
C SER A 347 -13.09 12.53 -19.35
N GLY A 348 -12.23 11.71 -19.95
CA GLY A 348 -12.51 10.29 -20.20
C GLY A 348 -12.65 9.48 -18.91
N ALA A 349 -11.83 9.75 -17.90
CA ALA A 349 -11.93 9.09 -16.60
C ALA A 349 -13.27 9.42 -15.90
N MET A 350 -13.73 10.68 -16.01
CA MET A 350 -15.04 11.09 -15.51
C MET A 350 -16.18 10.39 -16.27
N ALA A 351 -16.06 10.27 -17.61
CA ALA A 351 -17.03 9.55 -18.44
C ALA A 351 -17.17 8.09 -18.01
N ALA A 352 -16.04 7.39 -17.84
CA ALA A 352 -16.02 6.00 -17.36
C ALA A 352 -16.60 5.87 -15.95
N GLY A 353 -16.31 6.82 -15.07
CA GLY A 353 -16.87 6.88 -13.72
C GLY A 353 -18.39 6.99 -13.70
N LEU A 354 -18.96 7.92 -14.47
CA LEU A 354 -20.42 8.12 -14.57
C LEU A 354 -21.13 6.88 -15.13
N ALA A 355 -20.65 6.34 -16.25
CA ALA A 355 -21.22 5.13 -16.85
C ALA A 355 -21.15 3.92 -15.88
N GLY A 356 -20.03 3.76 -15.18
CA GLY A 356 -19.85 2.73 -14.15
C GLY A 356 -20.78 2.90 -12.95
N MET A 357 -21.02 4.12 -12.50
CA MET A 357 -21.98 4.46 -11.44
C MET A 357 -23.39 4.03 -11.84
N VAL A 358 -23.85 4.37 -13.04
CA VAL A 358 -25.19 4.03 -13.54
C VAL A 358 -25.39 2.50 -13.59
N ALA A 359 -24.40 1.77 -14.12
CA ALA A 359 -24.43 0.32 -14.15
C ALA A 359 -24.49 -0.27 -12.72
N SER A 360 -23.65 0.25 -11.80
CA SER A 360 -23.61 -0.22 -10.41
C SER A 360 -24.91 0.02 -9.65
N MET A 361 -25.54 1.18 -9.83
CA MET A 361 -26.82 1.52 -9.20
C MET A 361 -28.02 0.71 -9.76
N SER A 362 -27.88 0.13 -10.94
CA SER A 362 -28.90 -0.72 -11.59
C SER A 362 -28.70 -2.20 -11.23
N ARG A 363 -27.45 -2.64 -10.98
CA ARG A 363 -27.11 -4.01 -10.63
C ARG A 363 -27.79 -4.46 -9.33
N GLY A 364 -28.25 -5.73 -9.27
CA GLY A 364 -28.93 -6.31 -8.11
C GLY A 364 -30.37 -5.80 -7.90
N LYS A 365 -30.87 -4.89 -8.73
CA LYS A 365 -32.27 -4.46 -8.63
C LYS A 365 -33.19 -5.42 -9.36
N LYS A 366 -34.32 -5.76 -8.75
CA LYS A 366 -35.31 -6.72 -9.30
C LYS A 366 -35.70 -6.44 -10.74
N ALA A 367 -35.82 -5.16 -11.12
CA ALA A 367 -36.20 -4.75 -12.48
C ALA A 367 -35.12 -5.04 -13.54
N TYR A 368 -33.85 -5.27 -13.14
CA TYR A 368 -32.71 -5.42 -14.05
C TYR A 368 -31.97 -6.75 -13.88
N LEU A 369 -32.50 -7.71 -13.12
CA LEU A 369 -31.88 -9.01 -12.88
C LEU A 369 -31.54 -9.78 -14.16
N GLN A 370 -32.39 -9.64 -15.20
CA GLN A 370 -32.13 -10.25 -16.51
C GLN A 370 -30.87 -9.71 -17.20
N HIS A 371 -30.36 -8.56 -16.78
CA HIS A 371 -29.16 -7.89 -17.33
C HIS A 371 -27.96 -7.95 -16.38
N GLU A 372 -28.02 -8.75 -15.30
CA GLU A 372 -27.00 -8.79 -14.23
C GLU A 372 -25.60 -9.08 -14.75
N SER A 373 -25.46 -10.04 -15.69
CA SER A 373 -24.17 -10.39 -16.30
C SER A 373 -23.61 -9.22 -17.11
N GLN A 374 -24.43 -8.59 -17.94
CA GLN A 374 -24.06 -7.44 -18.77
C GLN A 374 -23.65 -6.24 -17.91
N LEU A 375 -24.40 -5.98 -16.82
CA LEU A 375 -24.07 -4.89 -15.89
C LEU A 375 -22.75 -5.17 -15.16
N SER A 376 -22.53 -6.41 -14.71
CA SER A 376 -21.29 -6.79 -14.01
C SER A 376 -20.06 -6.67 -14.93
N GLU A 377 -20.17 -7.11 -16.18
CA GLU A 377 -19.10 -6.99 -17.18
C GLU A 377 -18.79 -5.50 -17.47
N ALA A 378 -19.84 -4.68 -17.69
CA ALA A 378 -19.68 -3.24 -17.92
C ALA A 378 -19.00 -2.54 -16.73
N ILE A 379 -19.39 -2.85 -15.48
CA ILE A 379 -18.77 -2.31 -14.25
C ILE A 379 -17.29 -2.64 -14.22
N GLY A 380 -16.94 -3.92 -14.41
CA GLY A 380 -15.54 -4.36 -14.38
C GLY A 380 -14.69 -3.68 -15.44
N ARG A 381 -15.23 -3.60 -16.68
CA ARG A 381 -14.50 -2.98 -17.80
C ARG A 381 -14.34 -1.47 -17.64
N LEU A 382 -15.40 -0.77 -17.23
CA LEU A 382 -15.34 0.69 -16.98
C LEU A 382 -14.42 1.04 -15.82
N ALA A 383 -14.32 0.19 -14.79
CA ALA A 383 -13.38 0.40 -13.70
C ALA A 383 -11.93 0.34 -14.20
N LEU A 384 -11.58 -0.64 -15.03
CA LEU A 384 -10.24 -0.75 -15.64
C LEU A 384 -9.92 0.47 -16.53
N ILE A 385 -10.85 0.84 -17.41
CA ILE A 385 -10.68 1.99 -18.30
C ILE A 385 -10.50 3.29 -17.50
N ARG A 386 -11.23 3.45 -16.42
CA ARG A 386 -11.10 4.62 -15.54
C ARG A 386 -9.70 4.72 -14.95
N GLU A 387 -9.13 3.63 -14.46
CA GLU A 387 -7.76 3.64 -13.92
C GLU A 387 -6.71 3.89 -15.01
N GLU A 388 -6.86 3.30 -16.21
CA GLU A 388 -5.99 3.58 -17.36
C GLU A 388 -6.01 5.05 -17.76
N LEU A 389 -7.19 5.67 -17.79
CA LEU A 389 -7.35 7.08 -18.13
C LEU A 389 -6.83 8.02 -17.04
N LYS A 390 -6.96 7.66 -15.77
CA LYS A 390 -6.34 8.40 -14.65
C LYS A 390 -4.83 8.40 -14.79
N ALA A 391 -4.22 7.25 -15.06
CA ALA A 391 -2.77 7.15 -15.27
C ALA A 391 -2.32 7.96 -16.51
N ALA A 392 -3.16 8.06 -17.54
CA ALA A 392 -2.85 8.83 -18.74
C ALA A 392 -2.80 10.36 -18.50
N ILE A 393 -3.40 10.88 -17.41
CA ILE A 393 -3.31 12.31 -17.04
C ILE A 393 -1.85 12.72 -16.82
N ASP A 394 -1.13 11.95 -16.02
CA ASP A 394 0.29 12.21 -15.70
C ASP A 394 1.20 11.79 -16.86
N ALA A 395 0.91 10.65 -17.49
CA ALA A 395 1.69 10.14 -18.62
C ALA A 395 1.74 11.10 -19.81
N ASP A 396 0.69 11.88 -20.07
CA ASP A 396 0.67 12.94 -21.09
C ASP A 396 1.70 14.03 -20.76
N ALA A 397 1.67 14.55 -19.54
CA ALA A 397 2.59 15.58 -19.07
C ALA A 397 4.05 15.07 -19.07
N GLU A 398 4.30 13.85 -18.63
CA GLU A 398 5.61 13.22 -18.63
C GLU A 398 6.16 13.04 -20.04
N SER A 399 5.33 12.56 -20.97
CA SER A 399 5.71 12.36 -22.37
C SER A 399 6.12 13.66 -23.04
N TYR A 400 5.40 14.75 -22.79
CA TYR A 400 5.77 16.09 -23.25
C TYR A 400 7.14 16.53 -22.69
N ASN A 401 7.38 16.33 -21.40
CA ASN A 401 8.66 16.65 -20.78
C ASN A 401 9.82 15.84 -21.39
N LEU A 402 9.58 14.59 -21.77
CA LEU A 402 10.58 13.78 -22.51
C LEU A 402 10.88 14.37 -23.88
N VAL A 403 9.87 14.83 -24.63
CA VAL A 403 10.07 15.52 -25.91
C VAL A 403 10.90 16.77 -25.73
N MET A 404 10.60 17.61 -24.74
CA MET A 404 11.36 18.84 -24.46
C MET A 404 12.81 18.52 -24.04
N LYS A 405 13.03 17.44 -23.30
CA LYS A 405 14.39 16.96 -22.96
C LYS A 405 15.15 16.48 -24.20
N ALA A 406 14.48 15.75 -25.10
CA ALA A 406 15.06 15.31 -26.37
C ALA A 406 15.51 16.50 -27.23
N TYR A 407 14.68 17.53 -27.38
CA TYR A 407 15.04 18.76 -28.09
C TYR A 407 16.26 19.48 -27.48
N LYS A 408 16.36 19.52 -26.16
CA LYS A 408 17.52 20.13 -25.48
C LYS A 408 18.80 19.34 -25.72
N SER A 409 18.71 17.99 -25.65
CA SER A 409 19.87 17.10 -25.81
C SER A 409 20.32 16.94 -27.26
N ALA A 410 19.42 17.17 -28.22
CA ALA A 410 19.69 17.02 -29.65
C ALA A 410 20.56 18.16 -30.25
N LYS A 411 20.74 19.29 -29.53
CA LYS A 411 21.53 20.42 -30.02
C LYS A 411 22.99 20.00 -30.20
N GLY A 412 23.43 19.95 -31.49
CA GLY A 412 24.83 19.62 -31.86
C GLY A 412 25.12 18.12 -31.96
N SER A 413 24.13 17.22 -31.88
CA SER A 413 24.29 15.79 -32.03
C SER A 413 23.86 15.30 -33.43
N ALA A 414 24.64 14.45 -34.09
CA ALA A 414 24.31 13.82 -35.34
C ALA A 414 23.08 12.84 -35.20
N GLU A 415 22.84 12.32 -33.98
CA GLU A 415 21.70 11.43 -33.67
C GLU A 415 20.49 12.19 -33.11
N GLY A 416 20.55 13.52 -33.04
CA GLY A 416 19.51 14.35 -32.41
C GLY A 416 18.12 14.17 -32.98
N GLY A 417 18.00 14.07 -34.30
CA GLY A 417 16.72 13.84 -34.99
C GLY A 417 16.05 12.52 -34.56
N ARG A 418 16.81 11.45 -34.50
CA ARG A 418 16.32 10.13 -34.07
C ARG A 418 15.81 10.14 -32.61
N LEU A 419 16.54 10.79 -31.70
CA LEU A 419 16.09 10.91 -30.30
C LEU A 419 14.79 11.69 -30.16
N ILE A 420 14.63 12.78 -30.94
CA ILE A 420 13.39 13.57 -30.97
C ILE A 420 12.24 12.70 -31.50
N ASN A 421 12.43 11.98 -32.62
CA ASN A 421 11.39 11.13 -33.19
C ASN A 421 10.96 10.02 -32.23
N VAL A 422 11.89 9.39 -31.50
CA VAL A 422 11.56 8.38 -30.47
C VAL A 422 10.66 8.99 -29.38
N ALA A 423 11.01 10.17 -28.88
CA ALA A 423 10.21 10.86 -27.86
C ALA A 423 8.83 11.27 -28.38
N LEU A 424 8.73 11.77 -29.62
CA LEU A 424 7.46 12.14 -30.27
C LEU A 424 6.56 10.93 -30.51
N LYS A 425 7.11 9.78 -30.92
CA LYS A 425 6.34 8.54 -31.07
C LYS A 425 5.72 8.10 -29.74
N LEU A 426 6.50 8.17 -28.65
CA LEU A 426 6.00 7.88 -27.31
C LEU A 426 4.89 8.86 -26.91
N ALA A 427 5.11 10.18 -27.10
CA ALA A 427 4.14 11.22 -26.80
C ALA A 427 2.86 11.14 -27.68
N THR A 428 2.92 10.48 -28.84
CA THR A 428 1.77 10.21 -29.69
C THR A 428 0.97 8.98 -29.21
N THR A 429 1.63 7.99 -28.64
CA THR A 429 1.00 6.75 -28.20
C THR A 429 0.05 6.97 -27.04
N VAL A 430 0.36 7.88 -26.10
CA VAL A 430 -0.48 8.17 -24.93
C VAL A 430 -1.86 8.70 -25.36
N PRO A 431 -1.97 9.82 -26.10
CA PRO A 431 -3.27 10.35 -26.53
C PRO A 431 -4.01 9.40 -27.48
N LEU A 432 -3.31 8.61 -28.29
CA LEU A 432 -3.96 7.59 -29.13
C LEU A 432 -4.64 6.51 -28.29
N GLY A 433 -3.99 6.08 -27.20
CA GLY A 433 -4.57 5.18 -26.20
C GLY A 433 -5.81 5.79 -25.53
N VAL A 434 -5.74 7.05 -25.10
CA VAL A 434 -6.86 7.80 -24.53
C VAL A 434 -8.05 7.85 -25.49
N ALA A 435 -7.81 8.13 -26.78
CA ALA A 435 -8.84 8.14 -27.82
C ALA A 435 -9.54 6.77 -27.95
N GLY A 436 -8.76 5.68 -27.92
CA GLY A 436 -9.32 4.32 -27.96
C GLY A 436 -10.22 4.00 -26.77
N ARG A 437 -9.82 4.42 -25.56
CA ARG A 437 -10.63 4.25 -24.34
C ARG A 437 -11.91 5.11 -24.38
N ALA A 438 -11.84 6.31 -24.91
CA ALA A 438 -13.01 7.18 -25.08
C ALA A 438 -14.09 6.53 -25.94
N VAL A 439 -13.72 5.95 -27.08
CA VAL A 439 -14.65 5.20 -27.94
C VAL A 439 -15.28 4.03 -27.20
N GLU A 440 -14.47 3.27 -26.48
CA GLU A 440 -14.95 2.12 -25.71
C GLU A 440 -15.94 2.53 -24.60
N VAL A 441 -15.67 3.61 -23.88
CA VAL A 441 -16.60 4.17 -22.88
C VAL A 441 -17.92 4.59 -23.52
N ALA A 442 -17.87 5.30 -24.66
CA ALA A 442 -19.07 5.72 -25.37
C ALA A 442 -19.93 4.53 -25.81
N GLN A 443 -19.31 3.48 -26.34
CA GLN A 443 -19.98 2.26 -26.76
C GLN A 443 -20.63 1.51 -25.60
N ILE A 444 -19.93 1.41 -24.46
CA ILE A 444 -20.49 0.78 -23.26
C ILE A 444 -21.65 1.62 -22.72
N ALA A 445 -21.49 2.94 -22.61
CA ALA A 445 -22.53 3.83 -22.12
C ALA A 445 -23.80 3.80 -23.00
N ALA A 446 -23.63 3.71 -24.30
CA ALA A 446 -24.76 3.57 -25.24
C ALA A 446 -25.54 2.25 -25.02
N LYS A 447 -24.83 1.13 -24.82
CA LYS A 447 -25.44 -0.19 -24.48
C LYS A 447 -26.17 -0.18 -23.13
N LEU A 448 -25.65 0.58 -22.15
CA LEU A 448 -26.26 0.69 -20.82
C LEU A 448 -27.60 1.45 -20.84
N ALA A 449 -27.84 2.31 -21.82
CA ALA A 449 -29.05 3.15 -21.89
C ALA A 449 -30.37 2.34 -21.90
N SER A 450 -30.36 1.14 -22.46
CA SER A 450 -31.55 0.27 -22.56
C SER A 450 -31.70 -0.72 -21.37
N VAL A 451 -30.68 -0.89 -20.54
CA VAL A 451 -30.59 -1.95 -19.52
C VAL A 451 -30.40 -1.39 -18.10
N THR A 452 -30.47 -0.09 -17.93
CA THR A 452 -30.30 0.60 -16.64
C THR A 452 -31.52 1.46 -16.29
N ASN A 453 -31.51 2.05 -15.09
CA ASN A 453 -32.59 2.89 -14.59
C ASN A 453 -32.80 4.13 -15.50
N PRO A 454 -33.99 4.31 -16.08
CA PRO A 454 -34.29 5.46 -16.96
C PRO A 454 -34.09 6.83 -16.30
N ASN A 455 -34.21 6.92 -14.98
CA ASN A 455 -34.01 8.16 -14.23
C ASN A 455 -32.53 8.61 -14.24
N MET A 456 -31.61 7.74 -14.65
CA MET A 456 -30.16 8.03 -14.76
C MET A 456 -29.73 8.30 -16.23
N LYS A 457 -30.70 8.56 -17.12
CA LYS A 457 -30.41 8.85 -18.53
C LYS A 457 -29.52 10.08 -18.69
N SER A 458 -29.70 11.10 -17.86
CA SER A 458 -28.87 12.31 -17.87
C SER A 458 -27.38 12.01 -17.60
N ASP A 459 -27.10 11.09 -16.68
CA ASP A 459 -25.72 10.70 -16.34
C ASP A 459 -25.05 9.97 -17.50
N LEU A 460 -25.78 9.06 -18.17
CA LEU A 460 -25.28 8.40 -19.40
C LEU A 460 -25.09 9.38 -20.55
N THR A 461 -26.00 10.34 -20.73
CA THR A 461 -25.84 11.39 -21.74
C THR A 461 -24.58 12.20 -21.47
N THR A 462 -24.34 12.58 -20.22
CA THR A 462 -23.11 13.29 -19.79
C THR A 462 -21.87 12.43 -20.02
N ALA A 463 -21.93 11.14 -19.69
CA ALA A 463 -20.81 10.22 -19.93
C ALA A 463 -20.43 10.13 -21.42
N VAL A 464 -21.42 10.02 -22.32
CA VAL A 464 -21.20 10.00 -23.77
C VAL A 464 -20.62 11.32 -24.27
N ALA A 465 -21.12 12.45 -23.78
CA ALA A 465 -20.61 13.78 -24.16
C ALA A 465 -19.17 13.99 -23.74
N LEU A 466 -18.81 13.58 -22.48
CA LEU A 466 -17.43 13.64 -21.98
C LEU A 466 -16.51 12.70 -22.78
N ALA A 467 -16.96 11.50 -23.13
CA ALA A 467 -16.20 10.58 -23.97
C ALA A 467 -15.95 11.16 -25.39
N GLY A 468 -16.94 11.84 -25.97
CA GLY A 468 -16.79 12.56 -27.24
C GLY A 468 -15.77 13.71 -27.16
N ALA A 469 -15.82 14.50 -26.09
CA ALA A 469 -14.84 15.55 -25.83
C ALA A 469 -13.42 14.96 -25.65
N THR A 470 -13.31 13.86 -24.94
CA THR A 470 -12.06 13.10 -24.77
C THR A 470 -11.48 12.65 -26.09
N LEU A 471 -12.29 12.04 -26.94
CA LEU A 471 -11.87 11.59 -28.28
C LEU A 471 -11.34 12.74 -29.12
N THR A 472 -12.11 13.84 -29.18
CA THR A 472 -11.73 15.04 -29.96
C THR A 472 -10.41 15.63 -29.48
N GLY A 473 -10.26 15.83 -28.13
CA GLY A 473 -9.05 16.41 -27.56
C GLY A 473 -7.83 15.51 -27.72
N ALA A 474 -8.01 14.20 -27.52
CA ALA A 474 -6.94 13.23 -27.67
C ALA A 474 -6.46 13.13 -29.13
N LEU A 475 -7.37 13.07 -30.12
CA LEU A 475 -6.98 13.02 -31.53
C LEU A 475 -6.28 14.30 -31.99
N ALA A 476 -6.67 15.46 -31.47
CA ALA A 476 -5.98 16.74 -31.78
C ALA A 476 -4.50 16.68 -31.29
N ASN A 477 -4.24 16.09 -30.13
CA ASN A 477 -2.86 15.88 -29.63
C ASN A 477 -2.10 14.86 -30.47
N VAL A 478 -2.76 13.79 -30.95
CA VAL A 478 -2.15 12.85 -31.90
C VAL A 478 -1.71 13.57 -33.19
N GLU A 479 -2.56 14.39 -33.76
CA GLU A 479 -2.29 15.13 -35.01
C GLU A 479 -1.09 16.09 -34.85
N ILE A 480 -1.03 16.86 -33.77
CA ILE A 480 0.10 17.77 -33.49
C ILE A 480 1.41 17.02 -33.33
N ASN A 481 1.40 15.92 -32.60
CA ASN A 481 2.61 15.11 -32.37
C ASN A 481 3.07 14.45 -33.69
N LEU A 482 2.15 13.89 -34.49
CA LEU A 482 2.47 13.31 -35.80
C LEU A 482 3.06 14.35 -36.78
N ALA A 483 2.52 15.55 -36.79
CA ALA A 483 3.02 16.65 -37.66
C ALA A 483 4.46 17.07 -37.26
N SER A 484 4.87 16.80 -36.05
CA SER A 484 6.21 17.10 -35.50
C SER A 484 7.25 16.04 -35.82
N ILE A 485 6.84 14.81 -36.20
CA ILE A 485 7.75 13.71 -36.54
C ILE A 485 8.36 13.97 -37.94
N LYS A 486 9.69 13.99 -37.99
CA LYS A 486 10.42 14.01 -39.27
C LYS A 486 10.62 12.57 -39.72
N VAL A 487 10.06 12.25 -40.91
CA VAL A 487 10.23 10.91 -41.49
C VAL A 487 11.64 10.76 -42.04
N GLU A 488 12.51 10.12 -41.26
CA GLU A 488 13.93 9.89 -41.58
C GLU A 488 14.22 8.41 -41.83
N SER A 489 13.24 7.52 -41.54
CA SER A 489 13.39 6.08 -41.70
C SER A 489 12.07 5.43 -42.18
N PRO A 490 12.14 4.20 -42.79
CA PRO A 490 10.94 3.42 -43.09
C PRO A 490 10.07 3.12 -41.84
N GLU A 491 10.69 3.03 -40.67
CA GLU A 491 10.01 2.82 -39.38
C GLU A 491 9.21 4.06 -38.95
N ASP A 492 9.71 5.27 -39.22
CA ASP A 492 9.00 6.51 -38.97
C ASP A 492 7.78 6.61 -39.87
N GLU A 493 7.94 6.30 -41.18
CA GLU A 493 6.85 6.31 -42.16
C GLU A 493 5.77 5.28 -41.78
N ALA A 494 6.15 4.09 -41.39
CA ALA A 494 5.22 3.04 -40.98
C ALA A 494 4.44 3.48 -39.71
N PHE A 495 5.11 4.05 -38.71
CA PHE A 495 4.47 4.56 -37.48
C PHE A 495 3.45 5.64 -37.79
N VAL A 496 3.82 6.66 -38.58
CA VAL A 496 2.93 7.78 -38.96
C VAL A 496 1.69 7.23 -39.66
N ARG A 497 1.89 6.39 -40.68
CA ARG A 497 0.79 5.81 -41.48
C ARG A 497 -0.16 4.98 -40.62
N GLN A 498 0.37 4.07 -39.79
CA GLN A 498 -0.43 3.20 -38.91
C GLN A 498 -1.22 4.03 -37.89
N THR A 499 -0.58 5.06 -37.30
CA THR A 499 -1.22 5.93 -36.32
C THR A 499 -2.33 6.76 -36.94
N GLN A 500 -2.12 7.33 -38.14
CA GLN A 500 -3.16 8.05 -38.90
C GLN A 500 -4.35 7.15 -39.23
N GLN A 501 -4.09 5.95 -39.74
CA GLN A 501 -5.12 4.96 -40.00
C GLN A 501 -5.93 4.61 -38.75
N ARG A 502 -5.27 4.41 -37.63
CA ARG A 502 -5.93 4.11 -36.35
C ARG A 502 -6.76 5.29 -35.85
N ALA A 503 -6.26 6.51 -35.96
CA ALA A 503 -6.99 7.74 -35.61
C ALA A 503 -8.28 7.90 -36.43
N GLU A 504 -8.23 7.68 -37.75
CA GLU A 504 -9.41 7.73 -38.62
C GLU A 504 -10.45 6.64 -38.25
N ILE A 505 -10.02 5.43 -37.94
CA ILE A 505 -10.91 4.36 -37.45
C ILE A 505 -11.64 4.82 -36.18
N LEU A 506 -10.89 5.34 -35.19
CA LEU A 506 -11.48 5.81 -33.95
C LEU A 506 -12.48 6.97 -34.16
N LYS A 507 -12.16 7.89 -35.06
CA LYS A 507 -13.03 9.00 -35.41
C LYS A 507 -14.35 8.53 -36.07
N SER A 508 -14.30 7.46 -36.85
CA SER A 508 -15.51 6.90 -37.50
C SER A 508 -16.40 6.10 -36.57
N GLN A 509 -15.91 5.75 -35.37
CA GLN A 509 -16.63 4.98 -34.35
C GLN A 509 -17.27 5.83 -33.24
N SER A 510 -17.15 7.14 -33.36
CA SER A 510 -17.66 8.13 -32.39
C SER A 510 -19.17 8.42 -32.54
#